data_e4194e22a2a94487c9494669fd805ec1
#
_entry.id   e4194e22a2a94487c9494669fd805ec1
#
_cell.length_a   1.000
_cell.length_b   1.000
_cell.length_c   1.000
_cell.angle_alpha   90.00
_cell.angle_beta   90.00
_cell.angle_gamma   90.00
#
_symmetry.space_group_name_H-M   'P 1'
#
loop_
_entity.id
_entity.type
_entity.pdbx_description
1 polymer ?
#
loop_
_entity_poly.entity_id
_entity_poly.type
_entity_poly.pdbx_seq_one_letter_code
_entity_poly.pdbx_strand_id
1 'polypeptide(L)'
;LKLKPMCDHYSMPLMIEPLVFRPNSEAGGYMVDGNIDIILPLVRQAVELGADIIKADPCENVEDYHKVVAVAGSVPILVRGGGRADDEEVLDRTYKLMKQGVKGIVYGRNVVQHANSGGMTRALMAIVHDGAKPEDVIGWVKGNK
;
A
#
# COMPACT_ATOMS: atom_id res chain seq x y z
N LEU A 1 -0.80 17.04 -15.28
CA LEU A 1 -1.81 18.07 -15.57
C LEU A 1 -2.61 17.81 -16.86
N LYS A 2 -2.03 17.15 -17.89
CA LYS A 2 -2.75 16.83 -19.13
C LYS A 2 -3.73 15.67 -18.98
N LEU A 3 -3.47 14.72 -18.08
CA LEU A 3 -4.31 13.54 -17.89
C LEU A 3 -5.58 13.84 -17.09
N LYS A 4 -5.52 14.66 -16.04
CA LYS A 4 -6.67 14.91 -15.17
C LYS A 4 -7.91 15.39 -15.93
N PRO A 5 -7.85 16.40 -16.83
CA PRO A 5 -9.02 16.81 -17.62
C PRO A 5 -9.60 15.71 -18.49
N MET A 6 -8.74 14.81 -19.01
CA MET A 6 -9.22 13.67 -19.81
C MET A 6 -9.90 12.63 -18.91
N CYS A 7 -9.34 12.36 -17.74
CA CYS A 7 -9.96 11.46 -16.76
C CYS A 7 -11.34 11.97 -16.34
N ASP A 8 -11.45 13.27 -16.06
CA ASP A 8 -12.73 13.90 -15.72
C ASP A 8 -13.74 13.82 -16.86
N HIS A 9 -13.31 14.10 -18.10
CA HIS A 9 -14.16 14.02 -19.27
C HIS A 9 -14.77 12.63 -19.49
N TYR A 10 -13.97 11.56 -19.21
CA TYR A 10 -14.42 10.18 -19.36
C TYR A 10 -14.94 9.54 -18.06
N SER A 11 -15.10 10.31 -17.00
CA SER A 11 -15.49 9.82 -15.66
C SER A 11 -14.59 8.67 -15.17
N MET A 12 -13.30 8.75 -15.48
CA MET A 12 -12.28 7.77 -15.12
C MET A 12 -11.50 8.28 -13.90
N PRO A 13 -11.47 7.57 -12.76
CA PRO A 13 -10.68 8.00 -11.61
C PRO A 13 -9.18 7.96 -11.93
N LEU A 14 -8.45 9.01 -11.54
CA LEU A 14 -7.01 9.12 -11.68
C LEU A 14 -6.32 8.62 -10.42
N MET A 15 -5.58 7.51 -10.54
CA MET A 15 -4.68 7.04 -9.49
C MET A 15 -3.27 7.58 -9.76
N ILE A 16 -2.67 8.24 -8.76
CA ILE A 16 -1.26 8.66 -8.81
C ILE A 16 -0.45 7.77 -7.87
N GLU A 17 0.66 7.24 -8.38
CA GLU A 17 1.62 6.43 -7.64
C GLU A 17 2.94 7.20 -7.49
N PRO A 18 3.11 8.01 -6.44
CA PRO A 18 4.40 8.62 -6.12
C PRO A 18 5.37 7.54 -5.60
N LEU A 19 6.55 7.46 -6.19
CA LEU A 19 7.54 6.45 -5.85
C LEU A 19 8.76 7.10 -5.21
N VAL A 20 9.21 6.54 -4.08
CA VAL A 20 10.43 6.94 -3.40
C VAL A 20 11.46 5.83 -3.55
N PHE A 21 12.57 6.15 -4.21
CA PHE A 21 13.65 5.20 -4.44
C PHE A 21 14.99 5.74 -3.95
N ARG A 22 15.81 4.83 -3.45
CA ARG A 22 17.24 5.07 -3.19
C ARG A 22 18.10 4.12 -4.00
N PRO A 23 19.36 4.49 -4.30
CA PRO A 23 20.29 3.55 -4.93
C PRO A 23 20.46 2.29 -4.09
N ASN A 24 20.53 1.15 -4.76
CA ASN A 24 20.89 -0.12 -4.15
C ASN A 24 22.36 -0.41 -4.46
N SER A 25 23.26 -0.11 -3.51
CA SER A 25 24.71 -0.28 -3.67
C SER A 25 25.16 -1.76 -3.70
N GLU A 26 24.35 -2.66 -3.17
CA GLU A 26 24.72 -4.09 -3.08
C GLU A 26 24.29 -4.87 -4.33
N ALA A 27 23.03 -4.72 -4.75
CA ALA A 27 22.46 -5.46 -5.87
C ALA A 27 22.42 -4.65 -7.18
N GLY A 28 22.81 -3.37 -7.13
CA GLY A 28 22.66 -2.44 -8.25
C GLY A 28 21.22 -1.95 -8.46
N GLY A 29 21.05 -0.88 -9.25
CA GLY A 29 19.75 -0.28 -9.51
C GLY A 29 19.18 0.49 -8.33
N TYR A 30 17.87 0.38 -8.09
CA TYR A 30 17.14 1.13 -7.07
C TYR A 30 16.32 0.21 -6.18
N MET A 31 16.16 0.61 -4.94
CA MET A 31 15.23 -0.01 -3.98
C MET A 31 14.27 1.03 -3.42
N VAL A 32 13.14 0.57 -2.91
CA VAL A 32 12.17 1.45 -2.24
C VAL A 32 12.81 2.07 -1.01
N ASP A 33 12.58 3.36 -0.84
CA ASP A 33 12.98 4.10 0.36
C ASP A 33 11.72 4.40 1.19
N GLY A 34 11.65 3.84 2.38
CA GLY A 34 10.54 4.05 3.32
C GLY A 34 10.63 5.34 4.13
N ASN A 35 11.50 6.27 3.75
CA ASN A 35 11.66 7.54 4.46
C ASN A 35 10.40 8.39 4.37
N ILE A 36 9.73 8.57 5.52
CA ILE A 36 8.47 9.30 5.60
C ILE A 36 8.60 10.78 5.19
N ASP A 37 9.73 11.41 5.48
CA ASP A 37 9.96 12.84 5.14
C ASP A 37 10.01 13.08 3.62
N ILE A 38 10.26 12.02 2.84
CA ILE A 38 10.21 12.07 1.38
C ILE A 38 8.82 11.63 0.88
N ILE A 39 8.18 10.68 1.53
CA ILE A 39 6.83 10.20 1.17
C ILE A 39 5.79 11.33 1.31
N LEU A 40 5.83 12.08 2.42
CA LEU A 40 4.83 13.12 2.72
C LEU A 40 4.71 14.19 1.62
N PRO A 41 5.80 14.85 1.17
CA PRO A 41 5.69 15.86 0.12
C PRO A 41 5.24 15.27 -1.22
N LEU A 42 5.58 14.03 -1.54
CA LEU A 42 5.13 13.38 -2.77
C LEU A 42 3.64 13.04 -2.74
N VAL A 43 3.12 12.62 -1.58
CA VAL A 43 1.69 12.42 -1.39
C VAL A 43 0.96 13.76 -1.51
N ARG A 44 1.50 14.84 -0.94
CA ARG A 44 0.96 16.18 -1.09
C ARG A 44 0.91 16.63 -2.55
N GLN A 45 1.98 16.39 -3.31
CA GLN A 45 2.00 16.68 -4.75
C GLN A 45 0.91 15.91 -5.50
N ALA A 46 0.69 14.63 -5.18
CA ALA A 46 -0.36 13.83 -5.81
C ALA A 46 -1.75 14.42 -5.55
N VAL A 47 -2.02 14.89 -4.32
CA VAL A 47 -3.28 15.60 -3.98
C VAL A 47 -3.43 16.87 -4.83
N GLU A 48 -2.39 17.70 -4.90
CA GLU A 48 -2.42 18.96 -5.67
C GLU A 48 -2.54 18.76 -7.19
N LEU A 49 -2.09 17.61 -7.70
CA LEU A 49 -2.27 17.21 -9.08
C LEU A 49 -3.67 16.67 -9.39
N GLY A 50 -4.53 16.57 -8.38
CA GLY A 50 -5.91 16.14 -8.51
C GLY A 50 -6.10 14.63 -8.56
N ALA A 51 -5.28 13.87 -7.81
CA ALA A 51 -5.49 12.43 -7.68
C ALA A 51 -6.86 12.14 -7.05
N ASP A 52 -7.59 11.21 -7.62
CA ASP A 52 -8.80 10.63 -7.03
C ASP A 52 -8.45 9.50 -6.05
N ILE A 53 -7.31 8.85 -6.27
CA ILE A 53 -6.74 7.79 -5.43
C ILE A 53 -5.22 7.94 -5.42
N ILE A 54 -4.59 7.70 -4.28
CA ILE A 54 -3.13 7.67 -4.19
C ILE A 54 -2.66 6.28 -3.81
N LYS A 55 -1.77 5.69 -4.62
CA LYS A 55 -1.08 4.45 -4.31
C LYS A 55 0.31 4.80 -3.78
N ALA A 56 0.47 4.78 -2.46
CA ALA A 56 1.69 5.24 -1.80
C ALA A 56 2.57 4.10 -1.29
N ASP A 57 3.89 4.37 -1.17
CA ASP A 57 4.84 3.45 -0.57
C ASP A 57 4.58 3.27 0.94
N PRO A 58 4.83 2.07 1.51
CA PRO A 58 4.89 1.92 2.95
C PRO A 58 6.11 2.68 3.50
N CYS A 59 5.98 3.25 4.69
CA CYS A 59 7.11 3.83 5.41
C CYS A 59 7.80 2.80 6.32
N GLU A 60 9.03 3.11 6.76
CA GLU A 60 9.83 2.23 7.63
C GLU A 60 9.12 1.95 8.96
N ASN A 61 8.57 2.98 9.59
CA ASN A 61 7.77 2.83 10.81
C ASN A 61 6.29 2.94 10.48
N VAL A 62 5.58 1.81 10.50
CA VAL A 62 4.15 1.76 10.18
C VAL A 62 3.29 2.63 11.08
N GLU A 63 3.70 2.86 12.33
CA GLU A 63 2.95 3.68 13.28
C GLU A 63 2.91 5.17 12.88
N ASP A 64 3.83 5.61 12.04
CA ASP A 64 3.85 6.97 11.51
C ASP A 64 2.94 7.15 10.28
N TYR A 65 2.35 6.07 9.76
CA TYR A 65 1.60 6.14 8.49
C TYR A 65 0.34 6.99 8.56
N HIS A 66 -0.20 7.23 9.76
CA HIS A 66 -1.29 8.19 9.97
C HIS A 66 -0.94 9.61 9.46
N LYS A 67 0.36 9.98 9.44
CA LYS A 67 0.83 11.27 8.90
C LYS A 67 0.62 11.32 7.38
N VAL A 68 0.86 10.20 6.68
CA VAL A 68 0.62 10.07 5.24
C VAL A 68 -0.87 10.22 4.93
N VAL A 69 -1.72 9.55 5.71
CA VAL A 69 -3.17 9.66 5.59
C VAL A 69 -3.64 11.09 5.86
N ALA A 70 -3.09 11.75 6.88
CA ALA A 70 -3.43 13.14 7.21
C ALA A 70 -3.06 14.11 6.08
N VAL A 71 -1.90 13.95 5.44
CA VAL A 71 -1.47 14.79 4.29
C VAL A 71 -2.36 14.57 3.07
N ALA A 72 -2.84 13.34 2.85
CA ALA A 72 -3.77 13.04 1.75
C ALA A 72 -5.17 13.65 1.95
N GLY A 73 -5.54 13.96 3.19
CA GLY A 73 -6.84 14.56 3.52
C GLY A 73 -8.00 13.65 3.15
N SER A 74 -8.86 14.07 2.22
CA SER A 74 -10.00 13.26 1.76
C SER A 74 -9.66 12.27 0.65
N VAL A 75 -8.46 12.34 0.05
CA VAL A 75 -8.05 11.43 -1.02
C VAL A 75 -7.67 10.07 -0.43
N PRO A 76 -8.32 8.96 -0.85
CA PRO A 76 -8.03 7.65 -0.30
C PRO A 76 -6.61 7.18 -0.63
N ILE A 77 -5.91 6.69 0.40
CA ILE A 77 -4.61 6.05 0.28
C ILE A 77 -4.78 4.54 0.15
N LEU A 78 -4.19 3.96 -0.89
CA LEU A 78 -3.95 2.53 -1.03
C LEU A 78 -2.45 2.27 -0.88
N VAL A 79 -2.07 1.36 0.02
CA VAL A 79 -0.64 1.10 0.26
C VAL A 79 -0.10 0.07 -0.72
N ARG A 80 1.06 0.36 -1.29
CA ARG A 80 1.81 -0.53 -2.17
C ARG A 80 2.43 -1.69 -1.38
N GLY A 81 2.50 -2.89 -1.98
CA GLY A 81 3.00 -4.10 -1.31
C GLY A 81 4.49 -4.13 -1.00
N GLY A 82 5.28 -3.25 -1.62
CA GLY A 82 6.73 -3.26 -1.44
C GLY A 82 7.41 -4.52 -1.99
N GLY A 83 8.52 -4.92 -1.37
CA GLY A 83 9.24 -6.16 -1.65
C GLY A 83 8.48 -7.40 -1.21
N ARG A 84 9.02 -8.58 -1.53
CA ARG A 84 8.52 -9.84 -1.01
C ARG A 84 8.93 -9.95 0.48
N ALA A 85 7.97 -10.35 1.31
CA ALA A 85 8.14 -10.57 2.73
C ALA A 85 7.50 -11.90 3.13
N ASP A 86 7.70 -12.36 4.34
CA ASP A 86 7.02 -13.56 4.84
C ASP A 86 5.54 -13.29 5.14
N ASP A 87 4.78 -14.36 5.31
CA ASP A 87 3.33 -14.29 5.44
C ASP A 87 2.90 -13.51 6.67
N GLU A 88 3.57 -13.73 7.80
CA GLU A 88 3.26 -13.08 9.06
C GLU A 88 3.54 -11.58 8.98
N GLU A 89 4.68 -11.21 8.39
CA GLU A 89 5.04 -9.80 8.16
C GLU A 89 4.03 -9.10 7.24
N VAL A 90 3.61 -9.75 6.14
CA VAL A 90 2.64 -9.18 5.20
C VAL A 90 1.29 -8.92 5.89
N LEU A 91 0.79 -9.89 6.65
CA LEU A 91 -0.50 -9.77 7.33
C LEU A 91 -0.46 -8.74 8.47
N ASP A 92 0.59 -8.78 9.32
CA ASP A 92 0.75 -7.86 10.44
C ASP A 92 0.89 -6.41 9.96
N ARG A 93 1.74 -6.18 8.96
CA ARG A 93 1.92 -4.86 8.35
C ARG A 93 0.61 -4.35 7.74
N THR A 94 -0.14 -5.21 7.05
CA THR A 94 -1.45 -4.83 6.48
C THR A 94 -2.42 -4.41 7.58
N TYR A 95 -2.54 -5.20 8.63
CA TYR A 95 -3.40 -4.90 9.77
C TYR A 95 -3.04 -3.56 10.42
N LYS A 96 -1.76 -3.33 10.70
CA LYS A 96 -1.26 -2.07 11.27
C LYS A 96 -1.57 -0.87 10.37
N LEU A 97 -1.31 -0.99 9.07
CA LEU A 97 -1.62 0.07 8.09
C LEU A 97 -3.11 0.40 8.06
N MET A 98 -3.99 -0.61 8.10
CA MET A 98 -5.44 -0.37 8.17
C MET A 98 -5.82 0.40 9.45
N LYS A 99 -5.17 0.12 10.57
CA LYS A 99 -5.35 0.87 11.83
C LYS A 99 -4.87 2.32 11.74
N GLN A 100 -3.88 2.62 10.90
CA GLN A 100 -3.43 4.00 10.63
C GLN A 100 -4.37 4.79 9.71
N GLY A 101 -5.44 4.18 9.20
CA GLY A 101 -6.50 4.86 8.46
C GLY A 101 -6.41 4.78 6.93
N VAL A 102 -5.52 3.94 6.38
CA VAL A 102 -5.51 3.68 4.93
C VAL A 102 -6.83 3.06 4.48
N LYS A 103 -7.16 3.19 3.19
CA LYS A 103 -8.42 2.68 2.63
C LYS A 103 -8.30 1.32 1.96
N GLY A 104 -7.07 0.81 1.83
CA GLY A 104 -6.82 -0.50 1.25
C GLY A 104 -5.36 -0.70 0.85
N ILE A 105 -5.14 -1.75 0.07
CA ILE A 105 -3.82 -2.19 -0.36
C ILE A 105 -3.81 -2.48 -1.86
N VAL A 106 -2.63 -2.34 -2.48
CA VAL A 106 -2.38 -2.78 -3.87
C VAL A 106 -1.14 -3.67 -3.87
N TYR A 107 -1.35 -4.95 -3.59
CA TYR A 107 -0.28 -5.92 -3.51
C TYR A 107 -0.21 -6.78 -4.78
N GLY A 108 1.01 -6.99 -5.27
CA GLY A 108 1.29 -7.86 -6.42
C GLY A 108 2.01 -9.13 -5.98
N ARG A 109 3.35 -9.05 -5.88
CA ARG A 109 4.24 -10.21 -5.67
C ARG A 109 3.91 -11.06 -4.43
N ASN A 110 3.53 -10.43 -3.33
CA ASN A 110 3.16 -11.12 -2.09
C ASN A 110 1.88 -11.98 -2.23
N VAL A 111 1.07 -11.74 -3.26
CA VAL A 111 -0.14 -12.51 -3.55
C VAL A 111 0.06 -13.41 -4.76
N VAL A 112 0.44 -12.84 -5.91
CA VAL A 112 0.51 -13.57 -7.20
C VAL A 112 1.59 -14.64 -7.21
N GLN A 113 2.71 -14.41 -6.52
CA GLN A 113 3.82 -15.35 -6.42
C GLN A 113 3.77 -16.24 -5.16
N HIS A 114 2.67 -16.17 -4.41
CA HIS A 114 2.49 -16.98 -3.21
C HIS A 114 2.05 -18.40 -3.56
N ALA A 115 2.59 -19.41 -2.87
CA ALA A 115 2.22 -20.81 -3.10
C ALA A 115 0.73 -21.08 -2.89
N ASN A 116 0.12 -20.38 -1.91
CA ASN A 116 -1.33 -20.41 -1.65
C ASN A 116 -1.92 -19.01 -1.87
N SER A 117 -1.94 -18.55 -3.12
CA SER A 117 -2.46 -17.21 -3.47
C SER A 117 -3.91 -17.00 -3.06
N GLY A 118 -4.74 -18.05 -3.14
CA GLY A 118 -6.13 -18.01 -2.70
C GLY A 118 -6.29 -17.81 -1.19
N GLY A 119 -5.47 -18.50 -0.38
CA GLY A 119 -5.42 -18.32 1.07
C GLY A 119 -4.95 -16.92 1.46
N MET A 120 -3.87 -16.45 0.85
CA MET A 120 -3.34 -15.10 1.07
C MET A 120 -4.37 -14.02 0.70
N THR A 121 -5.04 -14.17 -0.44
CA THR A 121 -6.10 -13.22 -0.85
C THR A 121 -7.24 -13.18 0.17
N ARG A 122 -7.76 -14.34 0.61
CA ARG A 122 -8.83 -14.37 1.63
C ARG A 122 -8.40 -13.74 2.94
N ALA A 123 -7.17 -14.01 3.40
CA ALA A 123 -6.64 -13.43 4.64
C ALA A 123 -6.53 -11.90 4.54
N LEU A 124 -5.97 -11.38 3.46
CA LEU A 124 -5.87 -9.94 3.22
C LEU A 124 -7.25 -9.27 3.10
N MET A 125 -8.21 -9.91 2.43
CA MET A 125 -9.60 -9.42 2.32
C MET A 125 -10.25 -9.30 3.70
N ALA A 126 -10.10 -10.32 4.56
CA ALA A 126 -10.64 -10.29 5.91
C ALA A 126 -10.01 -9.18 6.77
N ILE A 127 -8.70 -8.96 6.65
CA ILE A 127 -8.02 -7.85 7.35
C ILE A 127 -8.54 -6.49 6.85
N VAL A 128 -8.62 -6.31 5.54
CA VAL A 128 -8.96 -5.00 4.94
C VAL A 128 -10.43 -4.64 5.14
N HIS A 129 -11.35 -5.59 4.99
CA HIS A 129 -12.78 -5.31 4.99
C HIS A 129 -13.46 -5.60 6.32
N ASP A 130 -13.01 -6.66 7.03
CA ASP A 130 -13.65 -7.11 8.26
C ASP A 130 -12.84 -6.74 9.52
N GLY A 131 -11.61 -6.20 9.35
CA GLY A 131 -10.73 -5.85 10.46
C GLY A 131 -10.21 -7.07 11.24
N ALA A 132 -10.19 -8.25 10.60
CA ALA A 132 -9.69 -9.48 11.19
C ALA A 132 -8.21 -9.32 11.63
N LYS A 133 -7.85 -9.97 12.73
CA LYS A 133 -6.47 -9.93 13.22
C LYS A 133 -5.60 -10.94 12.45
N PRO A 134 -4.29 -10.68 12.31
CA PRO A 134 -3.37 -11.59 11.63
C PRO A 134 -3.40 -13.02 12.17
N GLU A 135 -3.47 -13.16 13.49
CA GLU A 135 -3.53 -14.46 14.17
C GLU A 135 -4.76 -15.29 13.79
N ASP A 136 -5.87 -14.67 13.46
CA ASP A 136 -7.11 -15.35 13.10
C ASP A 136 -7.10 -15.89 11.67
N VAL A 137 -6.27 -15.32 10.79
CA VAL A 137 -6.27 -15.58 9.35
C VAL A 137 -5.01 -16.27 8.83
N ILE A 138 -3.92 -16.29 9.61
CA ILE A 138 -2.63 -16.89 9.19
C ILE A 138 -2.76 -18.38 8.83
N GLY A 139 -3.65 -19.11 9.50
CA GLY A 139 -3.94 -20.51 9.20
C GLY A 139 -4.43 -20.74 7.77
N TRP A 140 -5.16 -19.78 7.19
CA TRP A 140 -5.67 -19.87 5.82
C TRP A 140 -4.55 -19.80 4.78
N VAL A 141 -3.49 -19.05 5.10
CA VAL A 141 -2.31 -18.88 4.24
C VAL A 141 -1.43 -20.11 4.28
N LYS A 142 -1.21 -20.66 5.48
CA LYS A 142 -0.40 -21.89 5.70
C LYS A 142 -1.10 -23.18 5.27
N GLY A 143 -2.33 -23.09 4.77
CA GLY A 143 -3.09 -24.27 4.29
C GLY A 143 -3.70 -25.12 5.40
N ASN A 144 -3.67 -24.69 6.64
CA ASN A 144 -4.44 -25.30 7.71
C ASN A 144 -5.92 -24.87 7.57
N LYS A 145 -6.76 -25.84 7.19
CA LYS A 145 -8.21 -25.65 7.10
C LYS A 145 -8.83 -25.57 8.50
#